data_2bc04041bf63124ca8162488f0d06b1e
#
_entry.id   2bc04041bf63124ca8162488f0d06b1e
#
_cell.length_a   1.000
_cell.length_b   1.000
_cell.length_c   1.000
_cell.angle_alpha   90.00
_cell.angle_beta   90.00
_cell.angle_gamma   90.00
#
_symmetry.space_group_name_H-M   'P 1'
#
loop_
_entity.id
_entity.type
_entity.pdbx_description
1 polymer ?
#
loop_
_entity_poly.entity_id
_entity_poly.type
_entity_poly.pdbx_seq_one_letter_code
_entity_poly.pdbx_strand_id
1 'polypeptide(L)'
;MTALFLLAAVAALAMAALDDRRSNALLLAARRFDPRERAGARDRRLALPGLVDAVGAALGSGLSVQLALAEVAPTLPRALARATERASAALSLGGPVDEALRAYAGVVPDEDLAPFAIVLGAFARSGGKIGRSLSRVATLLRGRIALGDERDALTAQGRASAIVLIALAPLGALFFAVMTPDYFAVLLGRGSWLAAVALALEIAGALWLARILRLATPEADFASLLDAVIVGLDAGLTFELALASLVARAPAVARLPEARRLLADLALGRGAREAFAAFGGAGPTEARVAALVRAATRFGAPLSELLVTQADALRASDRRRAEAQARRLPILMLFPLAFCVLPALLAVFLGPALLSFLG
;
A
#
# COMPACT_ATOMS: atom_id res chain seq x y z
N MET A 1 0.89 12.50 37.26
CA MET A 1 0.87 11.16 36.59
C MET A 1 -0.15 11.11 35.47
N THR A 2 -1.41 11.49 35.69
CA THR A 2 -2.48 11.44 34.65
C THR A 2 -2.22 12.30 33.41
N ALA A 3 -1.64 13.53 33.57
CA ALA A 3 -1.31 14.41 32.45
C ALA A 3 -0.19 13.86 31.54
N LEU A 4 0.80 13.17 32.13
CA LEU A 4 1.89 12.52 31.38
C LEU A 4 1.39 11.34 30.54
N PHE A 5 0.44 10.57 31.08
CA PHE A 5 -0.24 9.50 30.35
C PHE A 5 -1.11 10.02 29.21
N LEU A 6 -1.82 11.14 29.40
CA LEU A 6 -2.62 11.79 28.36
C LEU A 6 -1.73 12.36 27.25
N LEU A 7 -0.63 13.02 27.57
CA LEU A 7 0.33 13.53 26.58
C LEU A 7 1.03 12.41 25.80
N ALA A 8 1.44 11.34 26.50
CA ALA A 8 2.00 10.16 25.84
C ALA A 8 0.97 9.45 24.95
N ALA A 9 -0.29 9.39 25.40
CA ALA A 9 -1.38 8.81 24.61
C ALA A 9 -1.70 9.63 23.36
N VAL A 10 -1.65 10.99 23.45
CA VAL A 10 -1.87 11.88 22.30
C VAL A 10 -0.71 11.80 21.30
N ALA A 11 0.53 11.79 21.78
CA ALA A 11 1.70 11.58 20.93
C ALA A 11 1.68 10.21 20.25
N ALA A 12 1.28 9.16 20.96
CA ALA A 12 1.10 7.82 20.42
C ALA A 12 -0.05 7.74 19.41
N LEU A 13 -1.19 8.42 19.66
CA LEU A 13 -2.32 8.53 18.74
C LEU A 13 -1.95 9.31 17.47
N ALA A 14 -1.20 10.41 17.61
CA ALA A 14 -0.73 11.21 16.49
C ALA A 14 0.29 10.42 15.66
N MET A 15 1.23 9.72 16.27
CA MET A 15 2.14 8.81 15.57
C MET A 15 1.40 7.64 14.91
N ALA A 16 0.39 7.07 15.57
CA ALA A 16 -0.44 6.04 14.99
C ALA A 16 -1.24 6.54 13.77
N ALA A 17 -1.76 7.77 13.83
CA ALA A 17 -2.47 8.40 12.72
C ALA A 17 -1.57 8.66 11.50
N LEU A 18 -0.26 8.93 11.72
CA LEU A 18 0.73 9.13 10.66
C LEU A 18 1.16 7.81 9.99
N ASP A 19 1.02 6.69 10.71
CA ASP A 19 1.50 5.38 10.25
C ASP A 19 0.41 4.47 9.63
N ASP A 20 -0.85 4.87 9.70
CA ASP A 20 -1.97 4.03 9.25
C ASP A 20 -2.15 4.05 7.72
N ARG A 21 -1.57 3.06 7.06
CA ARG A 21 -1.85 2.74 5.65
C ARG A 21 -3.21 2.05 5.43
N ARG A 22 -3.94 1.66 6.50
CA ARG A 22 -5.24 0.98 6.39
C ARG A 22 -6.10 1.31 7.61
N SER A 23 -7.12 2.10 7.40
CA SER A 23 -8.18 2.33 8.38
C SER A 23 -8.97 1.05 8.61
N ASN A 24 -8.70 0.34 9.69
CA ASN A 24 -9.70 -0.35 10.48
C ASN A 24 -9.09 -0.77 11.82
N ALA A 25 -9.69 -0.27 12.89
CA ALA A 25 -9.58 -0.69 14.28
C ALA A 25 -8.31 -0.26 15.05
N LEU A 26 -8.50 0.71 15.93
CA LEU A 26 -7.59 1.14 17.01
C LEU A 26 -7.01 -0.02 17.85
N LEU A 27 -7.68 -1.18 17.91
CA LEU A 27 -7.22 -2.38 18.61
C LEU A 27 -6.24 -3.24 17.80
N LEU A 28 -6.21 -3.12 16.46
CA LEU A 28 -5.20 -3.75 15.62
C LEU A 28 -3.94 -2.86 15.47
N ALA A 29 -4.05 -1.56 15.72
CA ALA A 29 -2.92 -0.63 15.67
C ALA A 29 -1.86 -0.96 16.72
N ALA A 30 -2.23 -1.36 17.93
CA ALA A 30 -1.27 -1.70 18.99
C ALA A 30 -0.40 -2.93 18.65
N ARG A 31 -0.93 -3.94 17.93
CA ARG A 31 -0.14 -5.08 17.44
C ARG A 31 0.74 -4.74 16.24
N ARG A 32 0.42 -3.69 15.48
CA ARG A 32 1.22 -3.22 14.32
C ARG A 32 2.42 -2.34 14.70
N PHE A 33 2.59 -2.00 15.98
CA PHE A 33 3.74 -1.22 16.45
C PHE A 33 4.98 -2.06 16.75
N ASP A 34 4.94 -3.39 16.56
CA ASP A 34 6.15 -4.19 16.71
C ASP A 34 7.09 -3.97 15.50
N PRO A 35 8.23 -3.28 15.70
CA PRO A 35 9.22 -3.05 14.64
C PRO A 35 9.76 -4.36 14.06
N ARG A 36 9.68 -5.47 14.81
CA ARG A 36 10.09 -6.80 14.35
C ARG A 36 9.09 -7.39 13.36
N GLU A 37 7.80 -7.19 13.55
CA GLU A 37 6.77 -7.64 12.59
C GLU A 37 6.86 -6.86 11.27
N ARG A 38 7.18 -5.56 11.32
CA ARG A 38 7.38 -4.73 10.12
C ARG A 38 8.61 -5.12 9.33
N ALA A 39 9.74 -5.31 10.02
CA ALA A 39 10.96 -5.81 9.41
C ALA A 39 10.70 -7.18 8.75
N GLY A 40 10.06 -8.09 9.46
CA GLY A 40 9.70 -9.40 8.93
C GLY A 40 8.73 -9.33 7.74
N ALA A 41 7.78 -8.38 7.71
CA ALA A 41 6.88 -8.19 6.56
C ALA A 41 7.63 -7.65 5.32
N ARG A 42 8.58 -6.73 5.53
CA ARG A 42 9.45 -6.22 4.47
C ARG A 42 10.34 -7.32 3.91
N ASP A 43 10.98 -8.11 4.77
CA ASP A 43 11.84 -9.23 4.36
C ASP A 43 11.07 -10.24 3.51
N ARG A 44 9.84 -10.58 3.90
CA ARG A 44 8.97 -11.48 3.13
C ARG A 44 8.64 -10.91 1.75
N ARG A 45 8.33 -9.61 1.68
CA ARG A 45 8.02 -8.94 0.43
C ARG A 45 9.25 -8.87 -0.49
N LEU A 46 10.44 -8.60 0.06
CA LEU A 46 11.70 -8.58 -0.68
C LEU A 46 12.09 -9.97 -1.19
N ALA A 47 11.75 -11.04 -0.49
CA ALA A 47 12.05 -12.41 -0.89
C ALA A 47 11.07 -12.98 -1.95
N LEU A 48 9.89 -12.37 -2.12
CA LEU A 48 8.87 -12.90 -3.04
C LEU A 48 9.32 -12.98 -4.51
N PRO A 49 10.01 -11.96 -5.09
CA PRO A 49 10.55 -12.08 -6.45
C PRO A 49 11.54 -13.24 -6.60
N GLY A 50 12.37 -13.48 -5.58
CA GLY A 50 13.31 -14.60 -5.58
C GLY A 50 12.61 -15.97 -5.55
N LEU A 51 11.53 -16.08 -4.77
CA LEU A 51 10.66 -17.28 -4.80
C LEU A 51 10.12 -17.52 -6.21
N VAL A 52 9.58 -16.47 -6.85
CA VAL A 52 8.97 -16.58 -8.19
C VAL A 52 10.01 -17.01 -9.23
N ASP A 53 11.21 -16.43 -9.21
CA ASP A 53 12.29 -16.81 -10.13
C ASP A 53 12.76 -18.24 -9.90
N ALA A 54 12.97 -18.62 -8.64
CA ALA A 54 13.43 -19.98 -8.31
C ALA A 54 12.40 -21.04 -8.72
N VAL A 55 11.10 -20.78 -8.46
CA VAL A 55 10.03 -21.66 -8.93
C VAL A 55 9.97 -21.69 -10.47
N GLY A 56 10.19 -20.55 -11.13
CA GLY A 56 10.25 -20.47 -12.59
C GLY A 56 11.39 -21.29 -13.17
N ALA A 57 12.56 -21.24 -12.56
CA ALA A 57 13.73 -22.05 -12.95
C ALA A 57 13.47 -23.56 -12.73
N ALA A 58 12.90 -23.93 -11.58
CA ALA A 58 12.56 -25.30 -11.25
C ALA A 58 11.51 -25.90 -12.21
N LEU A 59 10.45 -25.14 -12.54
CA LEU A 59 9.47 -25.57 -13.54
C LEU A 59 10.05 -25.61 -14.94
N GLY A 60 10.98 -24.70 -15.28
CA GLY A 60 11.71 -24.70 -16.53
C GLY A 60 12.61 -25.91 -16.72
N SER A 61 13.11 -26.52 -15.64
CA SER A 61 13.86 -27.79 -15.66
C SER A 61 12.97 -29.04 -15.71
N GLY A 62 11.64 -28.86 -15.74
CA GLY A 62 10.68 -29.97 -15.87
C GLY A 62 10.13 -30.50 -14.54
N LEU A 63 10.41 -29.85 -13.42
CA LEU A 63 9.79 -30.22 -12.15
C LEU A 63 8.27 -29.89 -12.16
N SER A 64 7.50 -30.67 -11.42
CA SER A 64 6.10 -30.32 -11.14
C SER A 64 6.00 -29.11 -10.23
N VAL A 65 4.84 -28.42 -10.21
CA VAL A 65 4.61 -27.27 -9.32
C VAL A 65 4.86 -27.63 -7.85
N GLN A 66 4.39 -28.82 -7.44
CA GLN A 66 4.62 -29.35 -6.09
C GLN A 66 6.10 -29.46 -5.76
N LEU A 67 6.89 -30.13 -6.62
CA LEU A 67 8.33 -30.33 -6.40
C LEU A 67 9.11 -29.01 -6.47
N ALA A 68 8.75 -28.14 -7.39
CA ALA A 68 9.38 -26.81 -7.49
C ALA A 68 9.18 -25.98 -6.20
N LEU A 69 7.99 -26.00 -5.60
CA LEU A 69 7.73 -25.33 -4.33
C LEU A 69 8.49 -26.00 -3.19
N ALA A 70 8.55 -27.34 -3.13
CA ALA A 70 9.29 -28.07 -2.09
C ALA A 70 10.79 -27.76 -2.13
N GLU A 71 11.38 -27.72 -3.32
CA GLU A 71 12.81 -27.46 -3.54
C GLU A 71 13.20 -26.02 -3.14
N VAL A 72 12.34 -25.06 -3.43
CA VAL A 72 12.62 -23.64 -3.17
C VAL A 72 12.37 -23.26 -1.70
N ALA A 73 11.46 -23.94 -0.99
CA ALA A 73 11.06 -23.60 0.38
C ALA A 73 12.24 -23.39 1.35
N PRO A 74 13.27 -24.26 1.41
CA PRO A 74 14.39 -24.11 2.35
C PRO A 74 15.22 -22.83 2.17
N THR A 75 15.18 -22.21 0.99
CA THR A 75 15.96 -21.00 0.65
C THR A 75 15.31 -19.72 1.11
N LEU A 76 14.08 -19.78 1.62
CA LEU A 76 13.24 -18.62 1.91
C LEU A 76 13.27 -18.21 3.39
N PRO A 77 12.93 -16.96 3.73
CA PRO A 77 12.68 -16.54 5.11
C PRO A 77 11.61 -17.42 5.77
N ARG A 78 11.80 -17.74 7.06
CA ARG A 78 11.00 -18.74 7.81
C ARG A 78 9.49 -18.70 7.58
N ALA A 79 8.87 -17.50 7.56
CA ALA A 79 7.43 -17.39 7.39
C ALA A 79 7.00 -17.75 5.96
N LEU A 80 7.78 -17.35 4.95
CA LEU A 80 7.55 -17.64 3.55
C LEU A 80 7.85 -19.10 3.25
N ALA A 81 8.94 -19.68 3.82
CA ALA A 81 9.28 -21.09 3.75
C ALA A 81 8.12 -21.97 4.21
N ARG A 82 7.57 -21.71 5.41
CA ARG A 82 6.42 -22.47 5.95
C ARG A 82 5.15 -22.35 5.09
N ALA A 83 4.92 -21.19 4.45
CA ALA A 83 3.82 -21.05 3.53
C ALA A 83 4.04 -21.89 2.26
N THR A 84 5.26 -21.88 1.73
CA THR A 84 5.66 -22.63 0.54
C THR A 84 5.60 -24.15 0.80
N GLU A 85 6.07 -24.62 1.95
CA GLU A 85 5.95 -26.01 2.38
C GLU A 85 4.48 -26.46 2.47
N ARG A 86 3.62 -25.63 3.08
CA ARG A 86 2.18 -25.94 3.18
C ARG A 86 1.52 -25.97 1.80
N ALA A 87 1.89 -25.06 0.90
CA ALA A 87 1.39 -25.06 -0.46
C ALA A 87 1.83 -26.34 -1.23
N SER A 88 3.08 -26.74 -1.09
CA SER A 88 3.59 -27.99 -1.66
C SER A 88 2.87 -29.21 -1.08
N ALA A 89 2.67 -29.25 0.23
CA ALA A 89 1.94 -30.35 0.90
C ALA A 89 0.47 -30.42 0.44
N ALA A 90 -0.21 -29.30 0.27
CA ALA A 90 -1.59 -29.30 -0.27
C ALA A 90 -1.66 -29.87 -1.68
N LEU A 91 -0.67 -29.54 -2.53
CA LEU A 91 -0.56 -30.10 -3.89
C LEU A 91 -0.24 -31.59 -3.88
N SER A 92 0.55 -32.08 -2.95
CA SER A 92 0.86 -33.53 -2.81
C SER A 92 -0.37 -34.36 -2.47
N LEU A 93 -1.37 -33.75 -1.82
CA LEU A 93 -2.65 -34.37 -1.53
C LEU A 93 -3.66 -34.26 -2.68
N GLY A 94 -3.23 -33.75 -3.84
CA GLY A 94 -4.10 -33.58 -5.02
C GLY A 94 -4.96 -32.34 -5.00
N GLY A 95 -4.71 -31.40 -4.06
CA GLY A 95 -5.44 -30.12 -4.01
C GLY A 95 -5.18 -29.24 -5.24
N PRO A 96 -6.14 -28.37 -5.61
CA PRO A 96 -5.95 -27.44 -6.72
C PRO A 96 -4.91 -26.36 -6.34
N VAL A 97 -4.18 -25.85 -7.34
CA VAL A 97 -3.13 -24.81 -7.13
C VAL A 97 -3.69 -23.57 -6.40
N ASP A 98 -4.89 -23.19 -6.74
CA ASP A 98 -5.55 -22.02 -6.13
C ASP A 98 -5.78 -22.18 -4.62
N GLU A 99 -6.09 -23.39 -4.17
CA GLU A 99 -6.25 -23.71 -2.76
C GLU A 99 -4.90 -23.79 -2.04
N ALA A 100 -3.92 -24.43 -2.66
CA ALA A 100 -2.57 -24.51 -2.14
C ALA A 100 -1.98 -23.12 -1.89
N LEU A 101 -2.20 -22.16 -2.80
CA LEU A 101 -1.70 -20.78 -2.66
C LEU A 101 -2.39 -19.98 -1.54
N ARG A 102 -3.52 -20.43 -0.96
CA ARG A 102 -4.09 -19.85 0.26
C ARG A 102 -3.15 -19.96 1.47
N ALA A 103 -2.16 -20.87 1.43
CA ALA A 103 -1.13 -20.96 2.45
C ALA A 103 -0.32 -19.66 2.63
N TYR A 104 -0.29 -18.80 1.63
CA TYR A 104 0.38 -17.49 1.68
C TYR A 104 -0.50 -16.37 2.26
N ALA A 105 -1.79 -16.64 2.53
CA ALA A 105 -2.71 -15.64 3.11
C ALA A 105 -2.15 -15.10 4.45
N GLY A 106 -2.10 -13.77 4.57
CA GLY A 106 -1.54 -13.10 5.75
C GLY A 106 -0.01 -13.14 5.86
N VAL A 107 0.70 -13.88 5.00
CA VAL A 107 2.18 -13.90 4.93
C VAL A 107 2.68 -12.87 3.94
N VAL A 108 2.01 -12.76 2.79
CA VAL A 108 2.30 -11.81 1.71
C VAL A 108 0.99 -11.08 1.36
N PRO A 109 1.05 -9.80 0.93
CA PRO A 109 -0.14 -9.11 0.42
C PRO A 109 -0.75 -9.86 -0.78
N ASP A 110 -2.07 -10.01 -0.79
CA ASP A 110 -2.78 -10.69 -1.87
C ASP A 110 -2.51 -10.07 -3.24
N GLU A 111 -2.30 -8.77 -3.29
CA GLU A 111 -1.99 -8.01 -4.52
C GLU A 111 -0.63 -8.39 -5.13
N ASP A 112 0.36 -8.70 -4.28
CA ASP A 112 1.69 -9.13 -4.71
C ASP A 112 1.69 -10.63 -5.08
N LEU A 113 0.83 -11.43 -4.45
CA LEU A 113 0.68 -12.85 -4.73
C LEU A 113 -0.16 -13.13 -6.00
N ALA A 114 -1.15 -12.29 -6.31
CA ALA A 114 -2.12 -12.52 -7.37
C ALA A 114 -1.48 -12.80 -8.74
N PRO A 115 -0.48 -12.06 -9.25
CA PRO A 115 0.16 -12.34 -10.53
C PRO A 115 0.82 -13.72 -10.57
N PHE A 116 1.48 -14.11 -9.48
CA PHE A 116 2.10 -15.44 -9.34
C PHE A 116 1.04 -16.56 -9.37
N ALA A 117 -0.05 -16.38 -8.63
CA ALA A 117 -1.16 -17.32 -8.58
C ALA A 117 -1.86 -17.48 -9.94
N ILE A 118 -2.03 -16.39 -10.69
CA ILE A 118 -2.63 -16.42 -12.04
C ILE A 118 -1.77 -17.27 -12.99
N VAL A 119 -0.45 -17.06 -13.00
CA VAL A 119 0.47 -17.80 -13.87
C VAL A 119 0.52 -19.26 -13.50
N LEU A 120 0.66 -19.59 -12.21
CA LEU A 120 0.69 -21.00 -11.78
C LEU A 120 -0.64 -21.70 -12.05
N GLY A 121 -1.77 -21.04 -11.82
CA GLY A 121 -3.09 -21.59 -12.11
C GLY A 121 -3.32 -21.81 -13.62
N ALA A 122 -2.85 -20.88 -14.47
CA ALA A 122 -2.89 -21.06 -15.93
C ALA A 122 -2.02 -22.24 -16.37
N PHE A 123 -0.79 -22.32 -15.86
CA PHE A 123 0.14 -23.42 -16.16
C PHE A 123 -0.41 -24.79 -15.74
N ALA A 124 -0.99 -24.89 -14.56
CA ALA A 124 -1.56 -26.14 -14.07
C ALA A 124 -2.71 -26.67 -14.94
N ARG A 125 -3.44 -25.77 -15.63
CA ARG A 125 -4.55 -26.15 -16.53
C ARG A 125 -4.10 -26.44 -17.93
N SER A 126 -3.15 -25.69 -18.46
CA SER A 126 -2.82 -25.69 -19.89
C SER A 126 -1.42 -26.23 -20.20
N GLY A 127 -0.58 -26.36 -19.18
CA GLY A 127 0.85 -26.65 -19.38
C GLY A 127 1.56 -25.49 -20.08
N GLY A 128 2.66 -25.78 -20.76
CA GLY A 128 3.36 -24.84 -21.63
C GLY A 128 4.64 -24.24 -21.05
N LYS A 129 5.14 -23.17 -21.68
CA LYS A 129 6.41 -22.52 -21.27
C LYS A 129 6.14 -21.44 -20.23
N ILE A 130 6.25 -21.78 -18.95
CA ILE A 130 5.97 -20.89 -17.83
C ILE A 130 7.11 -19.90 -17.50
N GLY A 131 8.35 -20.23 -17.85
CA GLY A 131 9.54 -19.49 -17.40
C GLY A 131 9.50 -18.00 -17.73
N ARG A 132 9.08 -17.64 -18.94
CA ARG A 132 8.95 -16.22 -19.36
C ARG A 132 7.89 -15.47 -18.55
N SER A 133 6.74 -16.08 -18.30
CA SER A 133 5.65 -15.47 -17.54
C SER A 133 6.04 -15.28 -16.09
N LEU A 134 6.72 -16.23 -15.45
CA LEU A 134 7.20 -16.08 -14.07
C LEU A 134 8.35 -15.07 -13.96
N SER A 135 9.28 -15.02 -14.90
CA SER A 135 10.31 -13.99 -14.94
C SER A 135 9.70 -12.58 -15.04
N ARG A 136 8.62 -12.42 -15.80
CA ARG A 136 7.86 -11.16 -15.86
C ARG A 136 7.19 -10.83 -14.52
N VAL A 137 6.59 -11.81 -13.84
CA VAL A 137 6.04 -11.63 -12.48
C VAL A 137 7.12 -11.15 -11.52
N ALA A 138 8.29 -11.79 -11.51
CA ALA A 138 9.40 -11.39 -10.66
C ALA A 138 9.87 -9.95 -10.95
N THR A 139 9.97 -9.59 -12.23
CA THR A 139 10.32 -8.22 -12.67
C THR A 139 9.26 -7.20 -12.20
N LEU A 140 7.98 -7.52 -12.35
CA LEU A 140 6.87 -6.70 -11.88
C LEU A 140 6.94 -6.49 -10.36
N LEU A 141 7.17 -7.55 -9.59
CA LEU A 141 7.29 -7.47 -8.13
C LEU A 141 8.49 -6.60 -7.70
N ARG A 142 9.65 -6.75 -8.36
CA ARG A 142 10.81 -5.87 -8.12
C ARG A 142 10.49 -4.41 -8.42
N GLY A 143 9.81 -4.14 -9.53
CA GLY A 143 9.36 -2.80 -9.90
C GLY A 143 8.43 -2.18 -8.86
N ARG A 144 7.47 -2.94 -8.33
CA ARG A 144 6.58 -2.49 -7.24
C ARG A 144 7.34 -2.18 -5.95
N ILE A 145 8.33 -3.01 -5.60
CA ILE A 145 9.19 -2.79 -4.43
C ILE A 145 9.99 -1.51 -4.62
N ALA A 146 10.67 -1.35 -5.74
CA ALA A 146 11.48 -0.16 -6.05
C ALA A 146 10.66 1.13 -6.03
N LEU A 147 9.46 1.14 -6.63
CA LEU A 147 8.53 2.27 -6.57
C LEU A 147 8.08 2.57 -5.14
N GLY A 148 7.85 1.54 -4.32
CA GLY A 148 7.53 1.69 -2.91
C GLY A 148 8.66 2.34 -2.13
N ASP A 149 9.89 1.87 -2.29
CA ASP A 149 11.09 2.42 -1.63
C ASP A 149 11.36 3.88 -2.08
N GLU A 150 11.17 4.19 -3.37
CA GLU A 150 11.31 5.55 -3.89
C GLU A 150 10.26 6.51 -3.28
N ARG A 151 8.98 6.08 -3.21
CA ARG A 151 7.92 6.86 -2.56
C ARG A 151 8.19 7.07 -1.07
N ASP A 152 8.67 6.04 -0.38
CA ASP A 152 9.05 6.14 1.03
C ASP A 152 10.22 7.12 1.23
N ALA A 153 11.22 7.12 0.35
CA ALA A 153 12.33 8.07 0.38
C ALA A 153 11.85 9.53 0.14
N LEU A 154 11.00 9.75 -0.87
CA LEU A 154 10.45 11.08 -1.18
C LEU A 154 9.60 11.66 -0.04
N THR A 155 8.90 10.81 0.72
CA THR A 155 8.04 11.24 1.84
C THR A 155 8.73 11.23 3.20
N ALA A 156 9.93 10.63 3.31
CA ALA A 156 10.66 10.45 4.57
C ALA A 156 10.98 11.79 5.25
N GLN A 157 11.45 12.79 4.50
CA GLN A 157 11.74 14.12 5.01
C GLN A 157 10.47 14.80 5.56
N GLY A 158 9.38 14.73 4.83
CA GLY A 158 8.09 15.27 5.27
C GLY A 158 7.59 14.59 6.54
N ARG A 159 7.70 13.26 6.64
CA ARG A 159 7.33 12.52 7.86
C ARG A 159 8.20 12.88 9.04
N ALA A 160 9.52 12.98 8.85
CA ALA A 160 10.44 13.38 9.92
C ALA A 160 10.10 14.78 10.45
N SER A 161 9.90 15.76 9.57
CA SER A 161 9.47 17.12 9.95
C SER A 161 8.14 17.10 10.69
N ALA A 162 7.16 16.30 10.22
CA ALA A 162 5.86 16.17 10.87
C ALA A 162 5.97 15.63 12.30
N ILE A 163 6.78 14.60 12.51
CA ILE A 163 7.01 13.99 13.83
C ILE A 163 7.63 15.00 14.78
N VAL A 164 8.67 15.73 14.33
CA VAL A 164 9.33 16.76 15.15
C VAL A 164 8.34 17.85 15.55
N LEU A 165 7.53 18.32 14.61
CA LEU A 165 6.55 19.39 14.85
C LEU A 165 5.46 18.96 15.84
N ILE A 166 4.92 17.74 15.69
CA ILE A 166 3.91 17.19 16.61
C ILE A 166 4.51 16.93 18.00
N ALA A 167 5.77 16.49 18.07
CA ALA A 167 6.44 16.23 19.34
C ALA A 167 6.83 17.49 20.10
N LEU A 168 6.92 18.64 19.43
CA LEU A 168 7.45 19.87 20.02
C LEU A 168 6.58 20.41 21.17
N ALA A 169 5.25 20.42 21.01
CA ALA A 169 4.35 20.92 22.05
C ALA A 169 4.29 19.99 23.28
N PRO A 170 4.13 18.67 23.19
CA PRO A 170 4.19 17.78 24.35
C PRO A 170 5.56 17.78 25.03
N LEU A 171 6.67 17.87 24.26
CA LEU A 171 8.01 18.00 24.85
C LEU A 171 8.20 19.33 25.58
N GLY A 172 7.69 20.42 25.01
CA GLY A 172 7.68 21.73 25.67
C GLY A 172 6.86 21.72 26.95
N ALA A 173 5.65 21.17 26.91
CA ALA A 173 4.82 21.01 28.10
C ALA A 173 5.51 20.15 29.17
N LEU A 174 6.17 19.07 28.80
CA LEU A 174 6.95 18.25 29.73
C LEU A 174 8.14 19.02 30.34
N PHE A 175 8.85 19.77 29.50
CA PHE A 175 9.95 20.61 29.98
C PHE A 175 9.48 21.60 31.09
N PHE A 176 8.37 22.31 30.87
CA PHE A 176 7.81 23.20 31.87
C PHE A 176 7.28 22.48 33.10
N ALA A 177 6.71 21.29 32.94
CA ALA A 177 6.25 20.49 34.07
C ALA A 177 7.41 20.09 35.01
N VAL A 178 8.62 19.90 34.47
CA VAL A 178 9.81 19.51 35.23
C VAL A 178 10.55 20.73 35.78
N MET A 179 10.75 21.76 34.94
CA MET A 179 11.56 22.94 35.31
C MET A 179 10.81 23.96 36.19
N THR A 180 9.51 24.08 35.97
CA THR A 180 8.66 25.05 36.66
C THR A 180 7.31 24.44 37.05
N PRO A 181 7.26 23.59 38.09
CA PRO A 181 6.04 22.88 38.50
C PRO A 181 4.86 23.79 38.81
N ASP A 182 5.14 24.96 39.44
CA ASP A 182 4.13 25.97 39.80
C ASP A 182 3.46 26.56 38.53
N TYR A 183 4.25 26.82 37.52
CA TYR A 183 3.77 27.30 36.22
C TYR A 183 2.81 26.29 35.57
N PHE A 184 3.19 25.02 35.63
CA PHE A 184 2.38 23.93 35.06
C PHE A 184 1.11 23.67 35.92
N ALA A 185 1.19 23.87 37.22
CA ALA A 185 0.03 23.79 38.12
C ALA A 185 -1.03 24.87 37.83
N VAL A 186 -0.61 26.09 37.45
CA VAL A 186 -1.51 27.16 37.00
C VAL A 186 -2.22 26.76 35.70
N LEU A 187 -1.50 26.14 34.76
CA LEU A 187 -2.08 25.67 33.48
C LEU A 187 -3.13 24.57 33.69
N LEU A 188 -2.90 23.63 34.61
CA LEU A 188 -3.85 22.55 34.91
C LEU A 188 -4.99 22.99 35.84
N GLY A 189 -4.79 24.06 36.64
CA GLY A 189 -5.78 24.63 37.54
C GLY A 189 -6.68 25.64 36.81
N ARG A 190 -6.41 26.94 37.03
CA ARG A 190 -7.19 28.05 36.44
C ARG A 190 -7.13 28.08 34.90
N GLY A 191 -6.03 27.58 34.32
CA GLY A 191 -5.81 27.53 32.86
C GLY A 191 -6.26 26.22 32.19
N SER A 192 -7.03 25.38 32.86
CA SER A 192 -7.42 24.06 32.31
C SER A 192 -8.15 24.14 30.96
N TRP A 193 -8.93 25.18 30.72
CA TRP A 193 -9.55 25.45 29.44
C TRP A 193 -8.52 25.75 28.32
N LEU A 194 -7.43 26.49 28.64
CA LEU A 194 -6.33 26.75 27.71
C LEU A 194 -5.58 25.47 27.38
N ALA A 195 -5.33 24.62 28.37
CA ALA A 195 -4.72 23.31 28.16
C ALA A 195 -5.61 22.41 27.27
N ALA A 196 -6.92 22.45 27.49
CA ALA A 196 -7.88 21.71 26.64
C ALA A 196 -7.90 22.22 25.20
N VAL A 197 -7.88 23.55 25.00
CA VAL A 197 -7.83 24.17 23.67
C VAL A 197 -6.50 23.83 22.97
N ALA A 198 -5.37 23.95 23.67
CA ALA A 198 -4.05 23.59 23.13
C ALA A 198 -4.01 22.13 22.69
N LEU A 199 -4.53 21.21 23.50
CA LEU A 199 -4.62 19.79 23.18
C LEU A 199 -5.52 19.53 21.96
N ALA A 200 -6.68 20.19 21.89
CA ALA A 200 -7.60 20.05 20.76
C ALA A 200 -6.97 20.57 19.46
N LEU A 201 -6.25 21.70 19.51
CA LEU A 201 -5.51 22.24 18.36
C LEU A 201 -4.39 21.30 17.91
N GLU A 202 -3.68 20.68 18.85
CA GLU A 202 -2.61 19.75 18.55
C GLU A 202 -3.14 18.47 17.87
N ILE A 203 -4.22 17.91 18.40
CA ILE A 203 -4.92 16.77 17.76
C ILE A 203 -5.41 17.15 16.36
N ALA A 204 -6.03 18.32 16.21
CA ALA A 204 -6.50 18.79 14.91
C ALA A 204 -5.34 18.97 13.90
N GLY A 205 -4.22 19.54 14.35
CA GLY A 205 -3.00 19.70 13.57
C GLY A 205 -2.40 18.35 13.13
N ALA A 206 -2.32 17.41 14.07
CA ALA A 206 -1.84 16.05 13.81
C ALA A 206 -2.73 15.31 12.79
N LEU A 207 -4.05 15.39 12.95
CA LEU A 207 -5.00 14.79 12.01
C LEU A 207 -4.93 15.44 10.62
N TRP A 208 -4.80 16.77 10.56
CA TRP A 208 -4.65 17.50 9.30
C TRP A 208 -3.36 17.10 8.58
N LEU A 209 -2.25 17.04 9.31
CA LEU A 209 -0.95 16.62 8.80
C LEU A 209 -0.96 15.16 8.32
N ALA A 210 -1.59 14.27 9.09
CA ALA A 210 -1.82 12.88 8.68
C ALA A 210 -2.64 12.80 7.39
N ARG A 211 -3.66 13.65 7.23
CA ARG A 211 -4.46 13.72 6.00
C ARG A 211 -3.64 14.18 4.79
N ILE A 212 -2.78 15.20 4.95
CA ILE A 212 -1.87 15.67 3.89
C ILE A 212 -0.93 14.54 3.45
N LEU A 213 -0.32 13.83 4.40
CA LEU A 213 0.59 12.72 4.12
C LEU A 213 -0.12 11.53 3.45
N ARG A 214 -1.37 11.23 3.84
CA ARG A 214 -2.19 10.19 3.19
C ARG A 214 -2.55 10.54 1.75
N LEU A 215 -2.90 11.78 1.47
CA LEU A 215 -3.21 12.24 0.11
C LEU A 215 -1.98 12.20 -0.82
N ALA A 216 -0.78 12.22 -0.26
CA ALA A 216 0.46 12.08 -1.00
C ALA A 216 0.82 10.63 -1.36
N THR A 217 0.12 9.64 -0.79
CA THR A 217 0.29 8.21 -1.12
C THR A 217 -0.82 7.78 -2.08
N PRO A 218 -0.53 7.57 -3.36
CA PRO A 218 -1.54 7.10 -4.31
C PRO A 218 -2.05 5.71 -3.94
N GLU A 219 -3.37 5.53 -4.03
CA GLU A 219 -4.03 4.23 -3.89
C GLU A 219 -3.70 3.31 -5.08
N ALA A 220 -4.20 2.04 -5.00
CA ALA A 220 -3.98 1.00 -5.98
C ALA A 220 -4.10 1.52 -7.42
N ASP A 221 -2.98 1.41 -8.12
CA ASP A 221 -2.71 2.10 -9.35
C ASP A 221 -3.26 1.30 -10.54
N PHE A 222 -3.89 1.98 -11.49
CA PHE A 222 -4.36 1.37 -12.73
C PHE A 222 -3.22 0.71 -13.52
N ALA A 223 -1.99 1.22 -13.40
CA ALA A 223 -0.80 0.58 -13.95
C ALA A 223 -0.57 -0.81 -13.35
N SER A 224 -0.78 -0.98 -12.04
CA SER A 224 -0.66 -2.30 -11.38
C SER A 224 -1.72 -3.30 -11.85
N LEU A 225 -2.91 -2.83 -12.20
CA LEU A 225 -3.94 -3.65 -12.82
C LEU A 225 -3.49 -4.12 -14.22
N LEU A 226 -3.00 -3.21 -15.04
CA LEU A 226 -2.52 -3.55 -16.39
C LEU A 226 -1.38 -4.57 -16.34
N ASP A 227 -0.44 -4.39 -15.41
CA ASP A 227 0.68 -5.32 -15.24
C ASP A 227 0.22 -6.74 -14.95
N ALA A 228 -0.75 -6.90 -14.06
CA ALA A 228 -1.25 -8.21 -13.71
C ALA A 228 -2.10 -8.83 -14.85
N VAL A 229 -2.80 -8.01 -15.64
CA VAL A 229 -3.48 -8.46 -16.86
C VAL A 229 -2.46 -8.90 -17.91
N ILE A 230 -1.39 -8.13 -18.14
CA ILE A 230 -0.30 -8.48 -19.07
C ILE A 230 0.30 -9.84 -18.71
N VAL A 231 0.55 -10.07 -17.42
CA VAL A 231 1.06 -11.35 -16.92
C VAL A 231 0.09 -12.50 -17.26
N GLY A 232 -1.22 -12.27 -17.11
CA GLY A 232 -2.24 -13.26 -17.50
C GLY A 232 -2.25 -13.53 -19.00
N LEU A 233 -2.14 -12.49 -19.83
CA LEU A 233 -2.06 -12.62 -21.28
C LEU A 233 -0.81 -13.42 -21.72
N ASP A 234 0.34 -13.16 -21.09
CA ASP A 234 1.58 -13.89 -21.37
C ASP A 234 1.52 -15.35 -20.89
N ALA A 235 0.67 -15.66 -19.91
CA ALA A 235 0.36 -17.01 -19.48
C ALA A 235 -0.68 -17.70 -20.37
N GLY A 236 -1.12 -17.05 -21.46
CA GLY A 236 -2.07 -17.58 -22.43
C GLY A 236 -3.54 -17.40 -22.08
N LEU A 237 -3.86 -16.56 -21.10
CA LEU A 237 -5.24 -16.22 -20.78
C LEU A 237 -5.78 -15.16 -21.75
N THR A 238 -7.09 -15.16 -21.97
CA THR A 238 -7.75 -14.02 -22.62
C THR A 238 -7.76 -12.81 -21.68
N PHE A 239 -7.97 -11.61 -22.22
CA PHE A 239 -8.02 -10.38 -21.40
C PHE A 239 -9.11 -10.48 -20.31
N GLU A 240 -10.29 -10.97 -20.67
CA GLU A 240 -11.43 -11.15 -19.78
C GLU A 240 -11.10 -12.11 -18.64
N LEU A 241 -10.49 -13.24 -18.95
CA LEU A 241 -10.14 -14.26 -17.95
C LEU A 241 -9.01 -13.79 -17.03
N ALA A 242 -8.01 -13.07 -17.58
CA ALA A 242 -6.95 -12.46 -16.81
C ALA A 242 -7.51 -11.41 -15.83
N LEU A 243 -8.39 -10.53 -16.30
CA LEU A 243 -9.05 -9.52 -15.47
C LEU A 243 -9.96 -10.14 -14.40
N ALA A 244 -10.77 -11.15 -14.77
CA ALA A 244 -11.65 -11.87 -13.84
C ALA A 244 -10.84 -12.55 -12.73
N SER A 245 -9.76 -13.24 -13.11
CA SER A 245 -8.86 -13.91 -12.17
C SER A 245 -8.21 -12.92 -11.21
N LEU A 246 -7.86 -11.72 -11.68
CA LEU A 246 -7.24 -10.67 -10.89
C LEU A 246 -8.23 -10.06 -9.90
N VAL A 247 -9.45 -9.72 -10.34
CA VAL A 247 -10.50 -9.16 -9.45
C VAL A 247 -10.88 -10.16 -8.35
N ALA A 248 -10.90 -11.45 -8.67
CA ALA A 248 -11.18 -12.50 -7.69
C ALA A 248 -10.10 -12.64 -6.60
N ARG A 249 -8.83 -12.31 -6.92
CA ARG A 249 -7.67 -12.57 -6.05
C ARG A 249 -7.08 -11.32 -5.40
N ALA A 250 -7.26 -10.14 -6.00
CA ALA A 250 -6.68 -8.88 -5.53
C ALA A 250 -7.79 -7.94 -5.06
N PRO A 251 -8.07 -7.85 -3.74
CA PRO A 251 -9.12 -7.00 -3.19
C PRO A 251 -9.00 -5.52 -3.56
N ALA A 252 -7.76 -5.03 -3.77
CA ALA A 252 -7.52 -3.65 -4.19
C ALA A 252 -8.03 -3.41 -5.62
N VAL A 253 -7.78 -4.36 -6.53
CA VAL A 253 -8.29 -4.31 -7.92
C VAL A 253 -9.80 -4.46 -7.94
N ALA A 254 -10.36 -5.30 -7.06
CA ALA A 254 -11.80 -5.44 -6.91
C ALA A 254 -12.50 -4.14 -6.45
N ARG A 255 -11.77 -3.17 -5.88
CA ARG A 255 -12.29 -1.86 -5.52
C ARG A 255 -12.33 -0.86 -6.68
N LEU A 256 -11.64 -1.14 -7.79
CA LEU A 256 -11.67 -0.30 -8.99
C LEU A 256 -13.05 -0.45 -9.66
N PRO A 257 -13.89 0.59 -9.65
CA PRO A 257 -15.25 0.51 -10.18
C PRO A 257 -15.26 0.20 -11.67
N GLU A 258 -14.25 0.65 -12.40
CA GLU A 258 -14.09 0.47 -13.84
C GLU A 258 -13.86 -1.01 -14.19
N ALA A 259 -12.97 -1.70 -13.46
CA ALA A 259 -12.69 -3.11 -13.66
C ALA A 259 -13.94 -3.98 -13.36
N ARG A 260 -14.66 -3.64 -12.30
CA ARG A 260 -15.89 -4.36 -11.91
C ARG A 260 -17.00 -4.16 -12.94
N ARG A 261 -17.20 -2.94 -13.44
CA ARG A 261 -18.20 -2.64 -14.48
C ARG A 261 -17.89 -3.40 -15.78
N LEU A 262 -16.63 -3.38 -16.22
CA LEU A 262 -16.21 -4.12 -17.41
C LEU A 262 -16.49 -5.62 -17.28
N LEU A 263 -16.16 -6.22 -16.13
CA LEU A 263 -16.45 -7.63 -15.88
C LEU A 263 -17.96 -7.92 -15.82
N ALA A 264 -18.74 -7.04 -15.18
CA ALA A 264 -20.19 -7.20 -15.11
C ALA A 264 -20.82 -7.14 -16.52
N ASP A 265 -20.38 -6.20 -17.35
CA ASP A 265 -20.86 -6.05 -18.74
C ASP A 265 -20.52 -7.31 -19.58
N LEU A 266 -19.30 -7.84 -19.43
CA LEU A 266 -18.89 -9.07 -20.11
C LEU A 266 -19.67 -10.31 -19.59
N ALA A 267 -19.90 -10.40 -18.28
CA ALA A 267 -20.69 -11.48 -17.67
C ALA A 267 -22.17 -11.46 -18.06
N LEU A 268 -22.72 -10.28 -18.35
CA LEU A 268 -24.07 -10.10 -18.90
C LEU A 268 -24.16 -10.44 -20.39
N GLY A 269 -23.07 -10.90 -21.02
CA GLY A 269 -23.02 -11.26 -22.43
C GLY A 269 -23.02 -10.06 -23.39
N ARG A 270 -22.75 -8.83 -22.89
CA ARG A 270 -22.50 -7.68 -23.76
C ARG A 270 -21.30 -7.97 -24.65
N GLY A 271 -21.41 -7.59 -25.91
CA GLY A 271 -20.30 -7.75 -26.85
C GLY A 271 -19.05 -7.02 -26.33
N ALA A 272 -17.86 -7.62 -26.46
CA ALA A 272 -16.59 -7.05 -26.01
C ALA A 272 -16.42 -5.59 -26.50
N ARG A 273 -16.89 -5.28 -27.73
CA ARG A 273 -16.84 -3.91 -28.29
C ARG A 273 -17.61 -2.91 -27.44
N GLU A 274 -18.81 -3.26 -26.99
CA GLU A 274 -19.69 -2.38 -26.21
C GLU A 274 -19.16 -2.21 -24.78
N ALA A 275 -18.77 -3.33 -24.15
CA ALA A 275 -18.17 -3.33 -22.81
C ALA A 275 -16.89 -2.47 -22.74
N PHE A 276 -16.01 -2.60 -23.75
CA PHE A 276 -14.82 -1.74 -23.84
C PHE A 276 -15.13 -0.29 -24.25
N ALA A 277 -16.19 -0.03 -24.96
CA ALA A 277 -16.61 1.34 -25.24
C ALA A 277 -17.11 2.04 -23.97
N ALA A 278 -17.91 1.35 -23.15
CA ALA A 278 -18.37 1.86 -21.85
C ALA A 278 -17.20 2.05 -20.88
N PHE A 279 -16.26 1.11 -20.81
CA PHE A 279 -15.04 1.23 -20.03
C PHE A 279 -14.19 2.44 -20.44
N GLY A 280 -14.01 2.66 -21.75
CA GLY A 280 -13.26 3.82 -22.28
C GLY A 280 -13.91 5.17 -21.98
N GLY A 281 -15.19 5.21 -21.67
CA GLY A 281 -15.92 6.41 -21.25
C GLY A 281 -15.63 6.84 -19.80
N ALA A 282 -14.99 6.00 -19.00
CA ALA A 282 -14.71 6.29 -17.59
C ALA A 282 -13.56 7.31 -17.40
N GLY A 283 -12.63 7.36 -18.34
CA GLY A 283 -11.50 8.32 -18.26
C GLY A 283 -10.54 8.22 -19.44
N PRO A 284 -9.56 9.15 -19.52
CA PRO A 284 -8.62 9.19 -20.64
C PRO A 284 -7.66 7.99 -20.67
N THR A 285 -7.37 7.40 -19.53
CA THR A 285 -6.51 6.19 -19.42
C THR A 285 -7.27 4.96 -19.89
N GLU A 286 -8.50 4.80 -19.43
CA GLU A 286 -9.43 3.75 -19.81
C GLU A 286 -9.74 3.80 -21.30
N ALA A 287 -9.92 5.01 -21.86
CA ALA A 287 -10.13 5.22 -23.29
C ALA A 287 -8.94 4.71 -24.12
N ARG A 288 -7.71 4.95 -23.70
CA ARG A 288 -6.50 4.44 -24.39
C ARG A 288 -6.43 2.93 -24.34
N VAL A 289 -6.62 2.33 -23.16
CA VAL A 289 -6.61 0.86 -23.00
C VAL A 289 -7.72 0.23 -23.85
N ALA A 290 -8.93 0.78 -23.80
CA ALA A 290 -10.04 0.31 -24.63
C ALA A 290 -9.72 0.39 -26.14
N ALA A 291 -9.05 1.45 -26.57
CA ALA A 291 -8.62 1.60 -27.96
C ALA A 291 -7.57 0.55 -28.35
N LEU A 292 -6.60 0.28 -27.46
CA LEU A 292 -5.57 -0.74 -27.70
C LEU A 292 -6.18 -2.15 -27.77
N VAL A 293 -7.09 -2.50 -26.85
CA VAL A 293 -7.76 -3.80 -26.88
C VAL A 293 -8.58 -3.96 -28.16
N ARG A 294 -9.33 -2.93 -28.56
CA ARG A 294 -10.10 -2.96 -29.82
C ARG A 294 -9.18 -3.10 -31.05
N ALA A 295 -8.06 -2.38 -31.06
CA ALA A 295 -7.10 -2.48 -32.16
C ALA A 295 -6.47 -3.87 -32.24
N ALA A 296 -6.03 -4.40 -31.11
CA ALA A 296 -5.44 -5.74 -31.03
C ALA A 296 -6.44 -6.82 -31.51
N THR A 297 -7.69 -6.75 -31.04
CA THR A 297 -8.75 -7.69 -31.44
C THR A 297 -9.08 -7.58 -32.93
N ARG A 298 -9.04 -6.38 -33.51
CA ARG A 298 -9.38 -6.15 -34.93
C ARG A 298 -8.25 -6.55 -35.87
N PHE A 299 -7.00 -6.30 -35.48
CA PHE A 299 -5.84 -6.45 -36.36
C PHE A 299 -4.95 -7.66 -35.99
N GLY A 300 -5.29 -8.41 -34.94
CA GLY A 300 -4.48 -9.55 -34.48
C GLY A 300 -3.13 -9.16 -33.89
N ALA A 301 -2.99 -7.87 -33.42
CA ALA A 301 -1.74 -7.41 -32.84
C ALA A 301 -1.51 -8.03 -31.44
N PRO A 302 -0.26 -8.22 -30.99
CA PRO A 302 0.06 -8.76 -29.68
C PRO A 302 -0.36 -7.78 -28.56
N LEU A 303 -1.52 -8.05 -27.95
CA LEU A 303 -2.11 -7.16 -26.96
C LEU A 303 -1.20 -6.93 -25.75
N SER A 304 -0.45 -7.97 -25.31
CA SER A 304 0.47 -7.84 -24.18
C SER A 304 1.56 -6.78 -24.42
N GLU A 305 2.14 -6.70 -25.60
CA GLU A 305 3.18 -5.72 -25.93
C GLU A 305 2.63 -4.29 -25.97
N LEU A 306 1.43 -4.12 -26.54
CA LEU A 306 0.75 -2.82 -26.57
C LEU A 306 0.42 -2.33 -25.16
N LEU A 307 -0.05 -3.22 -24.29
CA LEU A 307 -0.37 -2.88 -22.91
C LEU A 307 0.89 -2.62 -22.07
N VAL A 308 2.03 -3.27 -22.33
CA VAL A 308 3.31 -2.98 -21.68
C VAL A 308 3.70 -1.52 -21.91
N THR A 309 3.68 -1.07 -23.16
CA THR A 309 4.02 0.33 -23.49
C THR A 309 3.11 1.32 -22.76
N GLN A 310 1.81 1.00 -22.66
CA GLN A 310 0.86 1.84 -21.94
C GLN A 310 1.08 1.82 -20.42
N ALA A 311 1.38 0.66 -19.83
CA ALA A 311 1.70 0.51 -18.41
C ALA A 311 2.95 1.32 -18.04
N ASP A 312 4.00 1.28 -18.87
CA ASP A 312 5.23 2.05 -18.66
C ASP A 312 4.98 3.57 -18.74
N ALA A 313 4.16 4.02 -19.70
CA ALA A 313 3.77 5.42 -19.79
C ALA A 313 2.98 5.90 -18.56
N LEU A 314 2.09 5.05 -18.02
CA LEU A 314 1.35 5.33 -16.79
C LEU A 314 2.27 5.41 -15.59
N ARG A 315 3.16 4.44 -15.39
CA ARG A 315 4.16 4.45 -14.30
C ARG A 315 5.01 5.72 -14.33
N ALA A 316 5.49 6.11 -15.52
CA ALA A 316 6.24 7.35 -15.68
C ALA A 316 5.41 8.60 -15.34
N SER A 317 4.11 8.59 -15.66
CA SER A 317 3.17 9.67 -15.29
C SER A 317 2.97 9.74 -13.78
N ASP A 318 2.74 8.58 -13.15
CA ASP A 318 2.49 8.49 -11.71
C ASP A 318 3.71 8.84 -10.88
N ARG A 319 4.90 8.44 -11.35
CA ARG A 319 6.17 8.88 -10.76
C ARG A 319 6.31 10.39 -10.77
N ARG A 320 6.08 11.04 -11.93
CA ARG A 320 6.13 12.51 -12.03
C ARG A 320 5.11 13.19 -11.12
N ARG A 321 3.90 12.62 -10.99
CA ARG A 321 2.86 13.13 -10.06
C ARG A 321 3.30 12.99 -8.61
N ALA A 322 3.87 11.83 -8.22
CA ALA A 322 4.39 11.59 -6.89
C ALA A 322 5.52 12.55 -6.53
N GLU A 323 6.48 12.78 -7.44
CA GLU A 323 7.56 13.75 -7.27
C GLU A 323 7.01 15.18 -7.12
N ALA A 324 6.05 15.58 -7.96
CA ALA A 324 5.42 16.90 -7.87
C ALA A 324 4.66 17.10 -6.57
N GLN A 325 3.97 16.07 -6.08
CA GLN A 325 3.29 16.10 -4.79
C GLN A 325 4.29 16.17 -3.64
N ALA A 326 5.36 15.37 -3.67
CA ALA A 326 6.40 15.37 -2.65
C ALA A 326 7.06 16.76 -2.51
N ARG A 327 7.32 17.45 -3.62
CA ARG A 327 7.86 18.83 -3.62
C ARG A 327 6.88 19.85 -3.00
N ARG A 328 5.58 19.62 -3.03
CA ARG A 328 4.56 20.49 -2.43
C ARG A 328 4.33 20.20 -0.94
N LEU A 329 4.73 19.03 -0.45
CA LEU A 329 4.51 18.63 0.95
C LEU A 329 5.03 19.65 1.97
N PRO A 330 6.29 20.17 1.88
CA PRO A 330 6.79 21.14 2.84
C PRO A 330 5.92 22.40 2.94
N ILE A 331 5.42 22.89 1.80
CA ILE A 331 4.56 24.09 1.74
C ILE A 331 3.20 23.78 2.40
N LEU A 332 2.61 22.63 2.08
CA LEU A 332 1.33 22.23 2.65
C LEU A 332 1.39 22.00 4.15
N MET A 333 2.56 21.59 4.69
CA MET A 333 2.77 21.39 6.11
C MET A 333 2.86 22.71 6.91
N LEU A 334 3.14 23.85 6.25
CA LEU A 334 3.16 25.16 6.91
C LEU A 334 1.76 25.55 7.43
N PHE A 335 0.68 25.16 6.77
CA PHE A 335 -0.68 25.52 7.20
C PHE A 335 -1.07 24.89 8.55
N PRO A 336 -1.00 23.56 8.75
CA PRO A 336 -1.25 22.98 10.07
C PRO A 336 -0.32 23.55 11.16
N LEU A 337 0.95 23.81 10.80
CA LEU A 337 1.92 24.40 11.72
C LEU A 337 1.48 25.79 12.17
N ALA A 338 1.14 26.67 11.23
CA ALA A 338 0.78 28.07 11.54
C ALA A 338 -0.57 28.19 12.24
N PHE A 339 -1.56 27.37 11.90
CA PHE A 339 -2.93 27.52 12.39
C PHE A 339 -3.28 26.60 13.58
N CYS A 340 -2.56 25.50 13.76
CA CYS A 340 -2.83 24.56 14.85
C CYS A 340 -1.68 24.47 15.85
N VAL A 341 -0.46 24.14 15.39
CA VAL A 341 0.66 23.89 16.30
C VAL A 341 1.17 25.18 16.95
N LEU A 342 1.32 26.26 16.18
CA LEU A 342 1.81 27.53 16.71
C LEU A 342 0.86 28.13 17.76
N PRO A 343 -0.48 28.23 17.57
CA PRO A 343 -1.38 28.70 18.61
C PRO A 343 -1.40 27.76 19.83
N ALA A 344 -1.29 26.44 19.64
CA ALA A 344 -1.20 25.50 20.75
C ALA A 344 0.06 25.73 21.58
N LEU A 345 1.21 25.93 20.94
CA LEU A 345 2.46 26.30 21.60
C LEU A 345 2.32 27.62 22.38
N LEU A 346 1.79 28.66 21.74
CA LEU A 346 1.59 29.94 22.39
C LEU A 346 0.65 29.83 23.60
N ALA A 347 -0.40 29.04 23.53
CA ALA A 347 -1.30 28.78 24.66
C ALA A 347 -0.57 28.09 25.83
N VAL A 348 0.30 27.13 25.56
CA VAL A 348 1.08 26.43 26.59
C VAL A 348 2.16 27.31 27.17
N PHE A 349 2.90 28.09 26.34
CA PHE A 349 4.07 28.86 26.78
C PHE A 349 3.72 30.23 27.37
N LEU A 350 2.72 30.92 26.82
CA LEU A 350 2.33 32.26 27.30
C LEU A 350 1.07 32.26 28.18
N GLY A 351 0.25 31.20 28.06
CA GLY A 351 -1.02 31.12 28.77
C GLY A 351 -0.93 31.32 30.27
N PRO A 352 -0.10 30.57 31.00
CA PRO A 352 0.06 30.73 32.44
C PRO A 352 0.62 32.11 32.85
N ALA A 353 1.55 32.67 32.05
CA ALA A 353 2.07 34.02 32.30
C ALA A 353 0.96 35.07 32.17
N LEU A 354 0.14 34.99 31.12
CA LEU A 354 -1.00 35.91 30.95
C LEU A 354 -2.03 35.75 32.06
N LEU A 355 -2.32 34.53 32.50
CA LEU A 355 -3.26 34.26 33.59
C LEU A 355 -2.72 34.79 34.95
N SER A 356 -1.41 34.77 35.18
CA SER A 356 -0.81 35.31 36.38
C SER A 356 -0.78 36.84 36.40
N PHE A 357 -0.82 37.50 35.23
CA PHE A 357 -0.92 38.97 35.12
C PHE A 357 -2.37 39.47 35.24
N LEU A 358 -3.36 38.65 34.88
CA LEU A 358 -4.77 39.03 34.88
C LEU A 358 -5.52 38.66 36.15
N GLY A 359 -4.93 37.95 37.07
CA GLY A 359 -5.52 37.47 38.32
C GLY A 359 -4.65 37.59 39.51
#